data_f7c71379a1544acdff01bce9cf8c9b39
#
_entry.id   f7c71379a1544acdff01bce9cf8c9b39
#
_cell.length_a   1.000
_cell.length_b   1.000
_cell.length_c   1.000
_cell.angle_alpha   90.00
_cell.angle_beta   90.00
_cell.angle_gamma   90.00
#
_symmetry.space_group_name_H-M   'P 1'
#
loop_
_entity.id
_entity.type
_entity.pdbx_description
1 polymer ?
#
loop_
_entity_poly.entity_id
_entity_poly.type
_entity_poly.pdbx_seq_one_letter_code
_entity_poly.pdbx_strand_id
1 'polypeptide(L)'
;MATIRIIKGRLYYQFRYRGVRCVEKAGLENTKENLKRTGRLARLIQAEIDNSIFRYEQHFPHGAKIELFAPKREDQPFNQYFADWMAGKILKETTRRNWESAFWKHLYPFFKDRLLSTITRGDIAHFQKNLVVSGLLASTINDKPMKVLRMMLHQAYVDEVIPKNPALGVKRLAQGLTDVDPFTIEEREEILEGFRRYLPYYLNYVICGFWTGWRPNEACALRWSRVDLRQGKILIREGRVLGQTSTPKSSGSLRDIDILPEVHQALLAQKPISWLMGEHVFLDPKQKPINQEIFRQKAWVPVLKRLGIRYRPPYQMRHSFATLALSLGENPNWVSRMLGHKSLVMTLERYNRYVPNLTREDGKLLAGTSAMGKRFPTSEII
;
A
#
# COMPACT_ATOMS: atom_id res chain seq x y z
N MET A 1 16.05 32.31 22.02
CA MET A 1 15.43 31.64 23.20
C MET A 1 14.20 32.43 23.63
N ALA A 2 13.08 31.76 23.86
CA ALA A 2 11.88 32.44 24.37
C ALA A 2 12.02 32.69 25.88
N THR A 3 11.76 33.92 26.29
CA THR A 3 11.93 34.39 27.68
C THR A 3 10.69 35.14 28.15
N ILE A 4 10.63 35.40 29.45
CA ILE A 4 9.58 36.22 30.04
C ILE A 4 10.12 37.62 30.23
N ARG A 5 9.34 38.63 29.90
CA ARG A 5 9.60 40.02 30.18
C ARG A 5 8.49 40.61 31.08
N ILE A 6 8.87 41.38 32.08
CA ILE A 6 7.92 42.06 32.93
C ILE A 6 7.87 43.55 32.50
N ILE A 7 6.68 44.04 32.19
CA ILE A 7 6.43 45.42 31.81
C ILE A 7 5.24 45.94 32.64
N LYS A 8 5.48 46.98 33.44
CA LYS A 8 4.47 47.62 34.28
C LYS A 8 3.64 46.59 35.11
N GLY A 9 4.33 45.64 35.77
CA GLY A 9 3.69 44.60 36.58
C GLY A 9 2.96 43.46 35.84
N ARG A 10 3.02 43.46 34.52
CA ARG A 10 2.40 42.41 33.70
C ARG A 10 3.42 41.55 32.97
N LEU A 11 3.11 40.29 32.74
CA LEU A 11 3.97 39.34 32.05
C LEU A 11 3.80 39.38 30.56
N TYR A 12 4.92 39.27 29.81
CA TYR A 12 5.01 39.21 28.37
C TYR A 12 5.91 38.05 27.97
N TYR A 13 5.58 37.38 26.84
CA TYR A 13 6.48 36.48 26.15
C TYR A 13 7.39 37.27 25.23
N GLN A 14 8.69 37.02 25.28
CA GLN A 14 9.67 37.61 24.37
C GLN A 14 10.40 36.48 23.65
N PHE A 15 10.31 36.43 22.34
CA PHE A 15 10.94 35.40 21.51
C PHE A 15 11.30 35.97 20.14
N ARG A 16 12.08 35.21 19.36
CA ARG A 16 12.37 35.54 17.97
C ARG A 16 11.77 34.46 17.06
N TYR A 17 10.97 34.89 16.10
CA TYR A 17 10.33 33.98 15.14
C TYR A 17 10.52 34.52 13.73
N ARG A 18 11.04 33.71 12.79
CA ARG A 18 11.37 34.09 11.41
C ARG A 18 12.22 35.39 11.33
N GLY A 19 13.22 35.49 12.22
CA GLY A 19 14.09 36.65 12.28
C GLY A 19 13.51 37.89 13.00
N VAL A 20 12.20 37.90 13.28
CA VAL A 20 11.49 39.03 13.92
C VAL A 20 11.43 38.85 15.44
N ARG A 21 11.72 39.89 16.17
CA ARG A 21 11.54 39.92 17.63
C ARG A 21 10.07 40.14 17.96
N CYS A 22 9.47 39.19 18.70
CA CYS A 22 8.10 39.23 19.20
C CYS A 22 8.08 39.54 20.69
N VAL A 23 7.13 40.39 21.11
CA VAL A 23 6.84 40.70 22.50
C VAL A 23 5.33 40.70 22.66
N GLU A 24 4.79 39.62 23.23
CA GLU A 24 3.34 39.35 23.25
C GLU A 24 2.84 39.31 24.69
N LYS A 25 1.64 39.83 24.93
CA LYS A 25 1.02 39.84 26.28
C LYS A 25 0.67 38.43 26.73
N ALA A 26 1.07 38.05 27.94
CA ALA A 26 0.63 36.82 28.57
C ALA A 26 -0.79 36.92 29.18
N GLY A 27 -1.30 38.16 29.31
CA GLY A 27 -2.61 38.42 29.95
C GLY A 27 -2.63 38.18 31.45
N LEU A 28 -1.46 38.04 32.08
CA LEU A 28 -1.30 37.70 33.48
C LEU A 28 -0.48 38.75 34.26
N GLU A 29 -0.81 38.95 35.53
CA GLU A 29 -0.05 39.79 36.42
C GLU A 29 1.19 39.04 36.97
N ASN A 30 2.20 39.82 37.40
CA ASN A 30 3.45 39.27 37.90
C ASN A 30 3.30 38.67 39.31
N THR A 31 2.81 37.46 39.41
CA THR A 31 2.80 36.64 40.62
C THR A 31 3.73 35.43 40.45
N LYS A 32 4.19 34.84 41.59
CA LYS A 32 5.05 33.63 41.56
C LYS A 32 4.43 32.49 40.74
N GLU A 33 3.12 32.30 40.88
CA GLU A 33 2.39 31.26 40.19
C GLU A 33 2.30 31.51 38.68
N ASN A 34 1.90 32.73 38.29
CA ASN A 34 1.80 33.16 36.90
C ASN A 34 3.17 33.14 36.19
N LEU A 35 4.26 33.45 36.93
CA LEU A 35 5.62 33.36 36.41
C LEU A 35 6.02 31.94 36.05
N LYS A 36 5.65 30.95 36.89
CA LYS A 36 5.87 29.54 36.65
C LYS A 36 5.06 29.08 35.41
N ARG A 37 3.78 29.46 35.32
CA ARG A 37 2.88 29.13 34.22
C ARG A 37 3.38 29.71 32.88
N THR A 38 3.70 31.00 32.90
CA THR A 38 4.24 31.69 31.69
C THR A 38 5.58 31.08 31.26
N GLY A 39 6.44 30.71 32.22
CA GLY A 39 7.72 30.06 31.92
C GLY A 39 7.58 28.67 31.27
N ARG A 40 6.55 27.90 31.63
CA ARG A 40 6.27 26.63 30.93
C ARG A 40 5.87 26.86 29.48
N LEU A 41 4.97 27.81 29.24
CA LEU A 41 4.53 28.14 27.88
C LEU A 41 5.65 28.77 27.05
N ALA A 42 6.51 29.61 27.61
CA ALA A 42 7.69 30.15 26.92
C ALA A 42 8.64 29.03 26.45
N ARG A 43 8.85 28.00 27.27
CA ARG A 43 9.64 26.81 26.89
C ARG A 43 8.98 26.01 25.77
N LEU A 44 7.66 25.84 25.84
CA LEU A 44 6.89 25.17 24.79
C LEU A 44 7.03 25.95 23.46
N ILE A 45 6.81 27.25 23.46
CA ILE A 45 6.98 28.13 22.29
C ILE A 45 8.38 27.97 21.69
N GLN A 46 9.44 27.94 22.53
CA GLN A 46 10.80 27.75 22.06
C GLN A 46 10.98 26.37 21.40
N ALA A 47 10.49 25.31 22.05
CA ALA A 47 10.57 23.95 21.51
C ALA A 47 9.82 23.82 20.17
N GLU A 48 8.67 24.45 20.04
CA GLU A 48 7.92 24.47 18.77
C GLU A 48 8.66 25.25 17.68
N ILE A 49 9.31 26.37 18.02
CA ILE A 49 10.14 27.14 17.08
C ILE A 49 11.33 26.31 16.62
N ASP A 50 12.04 25.66 17.54
CA ASP A 50 13.21 24.83 17.26
C ASP A 50 12.86 23.63 16.38
N ASN A 51 11.66 23.06 16.56
CA ASN A 51 11.13 21.97 15.75
C ASN A 51 10.39 22.42 14.47
N SER A 52 10.38 23.73 14.17
CA SER A 52 9.71 24.31 12.98
C SER A 52 8.18 24.04 12.91
N ILE A 53 7.55 23.81 14.06
CA ILE A 53 6.10 23.57 14.17
C ILE A 53 5.33 24.73 14.83
N PHE A 54 6.03 25.77 15.26
CA PHE A 54 5.42 26.94 15.89
C PHE A 54 4.52 27.70 14.92
N ARG A 55 3.32 28.03 15.40
CA ARG A 55 2.32 28.83 14.68
C ARG A 55 1.93 30.04 15.53
N TYR A 56 2.32 31.22 15.10
CA TYR A 56 2.10 32.44 15.85
C TYR A 56 0.62 32.69 16.17
N GLU A 57 -0.26 32.49 15.20
CA GLU A 57 -1.71 32.70 15.33
C GLU A 57 -2.39 31.73 16.33
N GLN A 58 -1.83 30.56 16.56
CA GLN A 58 -2.37 29.61 17.53
C GLN A 58 -2.10 30.03 18.98
N HIS A 59 -0.93 30.61 19.22
CA HIS A 59 -0.54 31.09 20.54
C HIS A 59 -1.00 32.52 20.83
N PHE A 60 -1.07 33.34 19.78
CA PHE A 60 -1.37 34.79 19.88
C PHE A 60 -2.41 35.21 18.84
N PRO A 61 -3.70 34.74 18.98
CA PRO A 61 -4.76 35.00 18.00
C PRO A 61 -5.10 36.51 17.86
N HIS A 62 -4.70 37.33 18.83
CA HIS A 62 -4.84 38.78 18.82
C HIS A 62 -3.49 39.50 18.93
N GLY A 63 -2.41 38.80 18.57
CA GLY A 63 -1.06 39.35 18.63
C GLY A 63 -0.83 40.46 17.59
N ALA A 64 -0.06 41.50 17.98
CA ALA A 64 0.19 42.66 17.12
C ALA A 64 0.90 42.30 15.80
N LYS A 65 1.46 41.12 15.67
CA LYS A 65 2.23 40.67 14.48
C LYS A 65 1.54 39.52 13.72
N ILE A 66 0.26 39.32 13.94
CA ILE A 66 -0.50 38.24 13.29
C ILE A 66 -0.48 38.38 11.76
N GLU A 67 -0.64 39.62 11.24
CA GLU A 67 -0.60 39.89 9.80
C GLU A 67 0.79 39.66 9.19
N LEU A 68 1.85 39.90 9.97
CA LEU A 68 3.23 39.72 9.53
C LEU A 68 3.59 38.24 9.36
N PHE A 69 3.00 37.39 10.21
CA PHE A 69 3.25 35.96 10.21
C PHE A 69 2.11 35.14 9.57
N ALA A 70 0.99 35.81 9.29
CA ALA A 70 -0.05 35.18 8.46
C ALA A 70 0.61 34.70 7.15
N PRO A 71 0.38 33.45 6.74
CA PRO A 71 0.89 32.97 5.46
C PRO A 71 0.46 33.98 4.39
N LYS A 72 1.37 34.39 3.54
CA LYS A 72 1.03 35.12 2.31
C LYS A 72 0.23 34.15 1.46
N ARG A 73 -1.07 34.16 1.65
CA ARG A 73 -2.01 33.31 0.96
C ARG A 73 -2.21 33.87 -0.44
N GLU A 74 -1.46 33.39 -1.38
CA GLU A 74 -2.01 33.28 -2.71
C GLU A 74 -2.97 32.08 -2.66
N ASP A 75 -4.24 32.39 -2.52
CA ASP A 75 -5.28 31.39 -2.51
C ASP A 75 -5.35 30.76 -3.90
N GLN A 76 -4.93 29.53 -4.00
CA GLN A 76 -4.80 28.86 -5.29
C GLN A 76 -6.04 28.01 -5.58
N PRO A 77 -6.50 27.96 -6.84
CA PRO A 77 -7.48 26.99 -7.28
C PRO A 77 -7.01 25.56 -7.03
N PHE A 78 -7.93 24.68 -6.65
CA PHE A 78 -7.66 23.28 -6.31
C PHE A 78 -6.92 22.51 -7.41
N ASN A 79 -7.30 22.73 -8.68
CA ASN A 79 -6.65 22.13 -9.84
C ASN A 79 -5.23 22.65 -10.05
N GLN A 80 -5.00 23.96 -9.88
CA GLN A 80 -3.68 24.55 -10.02
C GLN A 80 -2.72 24.04 -8.95
N TYR A 81 -3.18 24.03 -7.70
CA TYR A 81 -2.37 23.49 -6.61
C TYR A 81 -2.02 21.99 -6.82
N PHE A 82 -2.98 21.20 -7.34
CA PHE A 82 -2.68 19.80 -7.67
C PHE A 82 -1.58 19.68 -8.71
N ALA A 83 -1.62 20.50 -9.77
CA ALA A 83 -0.60 20.47 -10.82
C ALA A 83 0.79 20.83 -10.26
N ASP A 84 0.88 21.89 -9.45
CA ASP A 84 2.12 22.34 -8.84
C ASP A 84 2.65 21.29 -7.83
N TRP A 85 1.76 20.74 -7.02
CA TRP A 85 2.10 19.68 -6.07
C TRP A 85 2.62 18.41 -6.76
N MET A 86 2.02 18.02 -7.88
CA MET A 86 2.45 16.87 -8.67
C MET A 86 3.78 17.11 -9.37
N ALA A 87 4.03 18.34 -9.85
CA ALA A 87 5.29 18.71 -10.49
C ALA A 87 6.47 18.60 -9.53
N GLY A 88 6.28 18.93 -8.25
CA GLY A 88 7.30 18.83 -7.20
C GLY A 88 7.53 17.39 -6.69
N LYS A 89 6.84 16.36 -7.19
CA LYS A 89 6.96 14.97 -6.68
C LYS A 89 7.80 14.08 -7.56
N ILE A 90 8.78 13.42 -6.95
CA ILE A 90 9.53 12.33 -7.58
C ILE A 90 8.74 11.04 -7.36
N LEU A 91 8.03 10.56 -8.38
CA LEU A 91 7.15 9.40 -8.30
C LEU A 91 7.50 8.38 -9.37
N LYS A 92 7.28 7.10 -9.05
CA LYS A 92 7.23 6.06 -10.10
C LYS A 92 6.05 6.35 -11.03
N GLU A 93 6.24 6.12 -12.34
CA GLU A 93 5.24 6.41 -13.37
C GLU A 93 3.85 5.80 -13.05
N THR A 94 3.82 4.56 -12.57
CA THR A 94 2.56 3.92 -12.15
C THR A 94 1.86 4.64 -11.00
N THR A 95 2.61 5.25 -10.08
CA THR A 95 2.04 6.02 -8.96
C THR A 95 1.50 7.34 -9.48
N ARG A 96 2.25 8.03 -10.35
CA ARG A 96 1.84 9.27 -11.00
C ARG A 96 0.51 9.08 -11.73
N ARG A 97 0.42 8.11 -12.61
CA ARG A 97 -0.81 7.78 -13.37
C ARG A 97 -2.00 7.47 -12.47
N ASN A 98 -1.77 6.73 -11.38
CA ASN A 98 -2.84 6.40 -10.43
C ASN A 98 -3.35 7.65 -9.69
N TRP A 99 -2.47 8.58 -9.31
CA TRP A 99 -2.84 9.81 -8.63
C TRP A 99 -3.56 10.78 -9.58
N GLU A 100 -3.04 10.94 -10.79
CA GLU A 100 -3.69 11.72 -11.86
C GLU A 100 -5.07 11.15 -12.20
N SER A 101 -5.19 9.83 -12.37
CA SER A 101 -6.46 9.18 -12.59
C SER A 101 -7.45 9.40 -11.43
N ALA A 102 -6.98 9.33 -10.18
CA ALA A 102 -7.82 9.59 -9.02
C ALA A 102 -8.27 11.06 -8.96
N PHE A 103 -7.38 11.96 -9.33
CA PHE A 103 -7.68 13.40 -9.39
C PHE A 103 -8.72 13.71 -10.47
N TRP A 104 -8.42 13.40 -11.72
CA TRP A 104 -9.28 13.76 -12.84
C TRP A 104 -10.63 13.04 -12.84
N LYS A 105 -10.66 11.78 -12.36
CA LYS A 105 -11.88 10.98 -12.35
C LYS A 105 -12.82 11.29 -11.18
N HIS A 106 -12.28 11.68 -10.03
CA HIS A 106 -13.06 11.78 -8.80
C HIS A 106 -12.94 13.13 -8.10
N LEU A 107 -11.73 13.67 -7.96
CA LEU A 107 -11.49 14.89 -7.19
C LEU A 107 -11.89 16.14 -7.97
N TYR A 108 -11.40 16.29 -9.19
CA TYR A 108 -11.65 17.48 -10.00
C TYR A 108 -13.15 17.68 -10.31
N PRO A 109 -13.95 16.67 -10.70
CA PRO A 109 -15.38 16.86 -10.93
C PRO A 109 -16.16 17.40 -9.72
N PHE A 110 -15.68 17.11 -8.50
CA PHE A 110 -16.33 17.55 -7.27
C PHE A 110 -15.83 18.92 -6.79
N PHE A 111 -14.52 19.10 -6.73
CA PHE A 111 -13.92 20.33 -6.20
C PHE A 111 -13.71 21.41 -7.26
N LYS A 112 -13.55 21.03 -8.52
CA LYS A 112 -13.31 21.92 -9.68
C LYS A 112 -12.21 22.95 -9.39
N ASP A 113 -12.53 24.22 -9.65
CA ASP A 113 -11.60 25.34 -9.50
C ASP A 113 -11.82 26.10 -8.18
N ARG A 114 -12.39 25.45 -7.18
CA ARG A 114 -12.57 26.03 -5.84
C ARG A 114 -11.22 26.41 -5.26
N LEU A 115 -11.18 27.55 -4.57
CA LEU A 115 -10.00 27.96 -3.82
C LEU A 115 -9.73 26.99 -2.66
N LEU A 116 -8.50 26.63 -2.44
CA LEU A 116 -8.11 25.65 -1.41
C LEU A 116 -8.59 26.05 -0.01
N SER A 117 -8.52 27.35 0.31
CA SER A 117 -8.95 27.87 1.62
C SER A 117 -10.44 27.71 1.89
N THR A 118 -11.25 27.61 0.83
CA THR A 118 -12.70 27.46 0.93
C THR A 118 -13.17 26.01 1.15
N ILE A 119 -12.27 25.04 0.99
CA ILE A 119 -12.58 23.63 1.18
C ILE A 119 -12.71 23.34 2.67
N THR A 120 -13.88 22.91 3.08
CA THR A 120 -14.19 22.58 4.48
C THR A 120 -14.11 21.07 4.75
N ARG A 121 -14.07 20.70 6.03
CA ARG A 121 -14.22 19.30 6.46
C ARG A 121 -15.57 18.70 6.02
N GLY A 122 -16.63 19.51 6.02
CA GLY A 122 -17.96 19.09 5.55
C GLY A 122 -17.94 18.71 4.07
N ASP A 123 -17.26 19.51 3.23
CA ASP A 123 -17.12 19.20 1.80
C ASP A 123 -16.42 17.86 1.58
N ILE A 124 -15.35 17.59 2.35
CA ILE A 124 -14.61 16.33 2.22
C ILE A 124 -15.45 15.14 2.68
N ALA A 125 -16.22 15.29 3.75
CA ALA A 125 -17.16 14.25 4.22
C ALA A 125 -18.28 14.02 3.18
N HIS A 126 -18.81 15.07 2.58
CA HIS A 126 -19.79 14.96 1.51
C HIS A 126 -19.21 14.30 0.25
N PHE A 127 -18.00 14.69 -0.15
CA PHE A 127 -17.27 14.01 -1.23
C PHE A 127 -17.12 12.51 -0.98
N GLN A 128 -16.68 12.13 0.23
CA GLN A 128 -16.54 10.72 0.60
C GLN A 128 -17.89 9.97 0.53
N LYS A 129 -18.98 10.59 0.99
CA LYS A 129 -20.34 10.04 0.91
C LYS A 129 -20.77 9.83 -0.55
N ASN A 130 -20.52 10.81 -1.42
CA ASN A 130 -20.87 10.72 -2.83
C ASN A 130 -20.15 9.56 -3.53
N LEU A 131 -18.88 9.30 -3.19
CA LEU A 131 -18.15 8.16 -3.70
C LEU A 131 -18.74 6.81 -3.24
N VAL A 132 -19.25 6.75 -2.01
CA VAL A 132 -19.97 5.56 -1.51
C VAL A 132 -21.28 5.37 -2.30
N VAL A 133 -22.06 6.42 -2.47
CA VAL A 133 -23.32 6.39 -3.23
C VAL A 133 -23.10 5.99 -4.69
N SER A 134 -21.96 6.37 -5.28
CA SER A 134 -21.59 5.94 -6.65
C SER A 134 -21.16 4.47 -6.75
N GLY A 135 -21.22 3.70 -5.66
CA GLY A 135 -20.93 2.28 -5.64
C GLY A 135 -19.43 1.92 -5.57
N LEU A 136 -18.55 2.87 -5.29
CA LEU A 136 -17.13 2.55 -5.11
C LEU A 136 -16.89 1.80 -3.79
N LEU A 137 -16.04 0.80 -3.84
CA LEU A 137 -15.62 0.06 -2.65
C LEU A 137 -14.87 0.96 -1.66
N ALA A 138 -15.10 0.76 -0.37
CA ALA A 138 -14.44 1.50 0.71
C ALA A 138 -12.90 1.49 0.60
N SER A 139 -12.31 0.35 0.20
CA SER A 139 -10.87 0.24 -0.07
C SER A 139 -10.43 1.16 -1.21
N THR A 140 -11.16 1.18 -2.31
CA THR A 140 -10.89 2.05 -3.47
C THR A 140 -10.98 3.52 -3.09
N ILE A 141 -12.04 3.91 -2.35
CA ILE A 141 -12.23 5.30 -1.88
C ILE A 141 -11.06 5.72 -0.99
N ASN A 142 -10.74 4.90 0.02
CA ASN A 142 -9.67 5.20 0.98
C ASN A 142 -8.29 5.29 0.34
N ASP A 143 -7.96 4.38 -0.58
CA ASP A 143 -6.59 4.18 -1.07
C ASP A 143 -6.29 4.91 -2.39
N LYS A 144 -7.30 5.48 -3.04
CA LYS A 144 -7.13 6.28 -4.25
C LYS A 144 -7.55 7.75 -4.01
N PRO A 145 -8.81 8.19 -4.22
CA PRO A 145 -9.13 9.60 -4.16
C PRO A 145 -8.91 10.22 -2.77
N MET A 146 -9.34 9.57 -1.71
CA MET A 146 -9.17 10.11 -0.35
C MET A 146 -7.70 10.14 0.09
N LYS A 147 -6.88 9.20 -0.37
CA LYS A 147 -5.43 9.22 -0.10
C LYS A 147 -4.77 10.42 -0.76
N VAL A 148 -5.02 10.63 -2.05
CA VAL A 148 -4.46 11.77 -2.82
C VAL A 148 -4.89 13.09 -2.19
N LEU A 149 -6.19 13.25 -1.91
CA LEU A 149 -6.73 14.45 -1.30
C LEU A 149 -6.08 14.77 0.06
N ARG A 150 -5.98 13.75 0.94
CA ARG A 150 -5.35 13.93 2.26
C ARG A 150 -3.87 14.33 2.17
N MET A 151 -3.12 13.68 1.27
CA MET A 151 -1.70 13.98 1.09
C MET A 151 -1.50 15.39 0.55
N MET A 152 -2.30 15.80 -0.43
CA MET A 152 -2.25 17.12 -1.03
C MET A 152 -2.61 18.23 -0.02
N LEU A 153 -3.73 18.07 0.69
CA LEU A 153 -4.17 19.06 1.70
C LEU A 153 -3.24 19.09 2.92
N HIS A 154 -2.63 17.96 3.28
CA HIS A 154 -1.60 17.96 4.31
C HIS A 154 -0.37 18.74 3.88
N GLN A 155 0.09 18.56 2.64
CA GLN A 155 1.21 19.34 2.11
C GLN A 155 0.86 20.83 2.05
N ALA A 156 -0.34 21.19 1.57
CA ALA A 156 -0.79 22.58 1.53
C ALA A 156 -0.81 23.24 2.93
N TYR A 157 -1.13 22.47 3.95
CA TYR A 157 -1.06 22.92 5.35
C TYR A 157 0.39 23.06 5.83
N VAL A 158 1.26 22.09 5.53
CA VAL A 158 2.69 22.16 5.90
C VAL A 158 3.40 23.32 5.22
N ASP A 159 3.08 23.58 3.95
CA ASP A 159 3.64 24.67 3.15
C ASP A 159 2.95 26.02 3.43
N GLU A 160 2.07 26.07 4.44
CA GLU A 160 1.36 27.28 4.87
C GLU A 160 0.47 27.94 3.79
N VAL A 161 0.10 27.20 2.74
CA VAL A 161 -0.85 27.64 1.72
C VAL A 161 -2.26 27.74 2.30
N ILE A 162 -2.63 26.83 3.20
CA ILE A 162 -3.90 26.87 3.95
C ILE A 162 -3.64 26.89 5.46
N PRO A 163 -4.45 27.62 6.25
CA PRO A 163 -4.22 27.81 7.69
C PRO A 163 -4.47 26.56 8.54
N LYS A 164 -5.29 25.63 8.03
CA LYS A 164 -5.64 24.37 8.69
C LYS A 164 -5.88 23.29 7.64
N ASN A 165 -5.60 22.04 8.00
CA ASN A 165 -5.87 20.93 7.10
C ASN A 165 -7.34 20.48 7.28
N PRO A 166 -8.23 20.68 6.28
CA PRO A 166 -9.64 20.31 6.40
C PRO A 166 -9.87 18.80 6.36
N ALA A 167 -8.89 18.01 5.92
CA ALA A 167 -8.98 16.56 5.91
C ALA A 167 -8.71 15.91 7.29
N LEU A 168 -8.21 16.68 8.26
CA LEU A 168 -8.03 16.19 9.63
C LEU A 168 -9.38 15.81 10.26
N GLY A 169 -9.42 14.61 10.87
CA GLY A 169 -10.61 14.09 11.53
C GLY A 169 -11.70 13.53 10.60
N VAL A 170 -11.51 13.55 9.28
CA VAL A 170 -12.34 12.75 8.36
C VAL A 170 -11.91 11.30 8.49
N LYS A 171 -12.78 10.45 9.05
CA LYS A 171 -12.46 9.03 9.28
C LYS A 171 -12.32 8.27 7.95
N ARG A 172 -11.45 7.27 7.95
CA ARG A 172 -11.45 6.29 6.86
C ARG A 172 -12.71 5.43 6.92
N LEU A 173 -13.21 5.04 5.77
CA LEU A 173 -14.31 4.08 5.71
C LEU A 173 -13.83 2.73 6.25
N ALA A 174 -14.68 2.08 7.03
CA ALA A 174 -14.40 0.71 7.47
C ALA A 174 -14.26 -0.20 6.25
N GLN A 175 -13.23 -1.02 6.26
CA GLN A 175 -13.00 -2.01 5.22
C GLN A 175 -13.33 -3.38 5.81
N GLY A 176 -14.25 -4.10 5.18
CA GLY A 176 -14.44 -5.51 5.47
C GLY A 176 -13.16 -6.31 5.13
N LEU A 177 -12.99 -7.44 5.76
CA LEU A 177 -11.96 -8.41 5.35
C LEU A 177 -12.21 -8.75 3.88
N THR A 178 -11.24 -8.50 3.03
CA THR A 178 -11.31 -8.90 1.62
C THR A 178 -11.15 -10.42 1.58
N ASP A 179 -12.26 -11.12 1.45
CA ASP A 179 -12.24 -12.55 1.24
C ASP A 179 -11.47 -12.87 -0.04
N VAL A 180 -10.51 -13.76 0.07
CA VAL A 180 -9.89 -14.35 -1.09
C VAL A 180 -10.88 -15.35 -1.71
N ASP A 181 -10.92 -15.38 -3.03
CA ASP A 181 -11.82 -16.23 -3.82
C ASP A 181 -10.96 -17.12 -4.73
N PRO A 182 -10.26 -18.12 -4.14
CA PRO A 182 -9.36 -18.99 -4.86
C PRO A 182 -10.13 -19.92 -5.80
N PHE A 183 -9.45 -20.39 -6.84
CA PHE A 183 -9.94 -21.52 -7.63
C PHE A 183 -9.77 -22.82 -6.84
N THR A 184 -10.73 -23.72 -6.96
CA THR A 184 -10.61 -25.08 -6.43
C THR A 184 -9.61 -25.90 -7.25
N ILE A 185 -9.31 -27.11 -6.81
CA ILE A 185 -8.44 -28.04 -7.56
C ILE A 185 -9.10 -28.38 -8.90
N GLU A 186 -10.39 -28.67 -8.87
CA GLU A 186 -11.18 -29.03 -10.06
C GLU A 186 -11.21 -27.86 -11.06
N GLU A 187 -11.53 -26.66 -10.60
CA GLU A 187 -11.52 -25.45 -11.45
C GLU A 187 -10.12 -25.19 -12.05
N ARG A 188 -9.05 -25.42 -11.27
CA ARG A 188 -7.68 -25.31 -11.77
C ARG A 188 -7.42 -26.27 -12.92
N GLU A 189 -7.75 -27.56 -12.74
CA GLU A 189 -7.54 -28.56 -13.78
C GLU A 189 -8.38 -28.27 -15.04
N GLU A 190 -9.62 -27.84 -14.87
CA GLU A 190 -10.47 -27.41 -15.98
C GLU A 190 -9.87 -26.20 -16.73
N ILE A 191 -9.32 -25.22 -15.99
CA ILE A 191 -8.64 -24.06 -16.59
C ILE A 191 -7.42 -24.51 -17.39
N LEU A 192 -6.61 -25.42 -16.84
CA LEU A 192 -5.43 -25.93 -17.52
C LEU A 192 -5.79 -26.68 -18.79
N GLU A 193 -6.82 -27.53 -18.74
CA GLU A 193 -7.32 -28.24 -19.90
C GLU A 193 -7.90 -27.27 -20.94
N GLY A 194 -8.63 -26.25 -20.50
CA GLY A 194 -9.12 -25.17 -21.37
C GLY A 194 -7.98 -24.44 -22.08
N PHE A 195 -6.89 -24.11 -21.37
CA PHE A 195 -5.72 -23.53 -22.02
C PHE A 195 -5.04 -24.49 -22.97
N ARG A 196 -4.90 -25.76 -22.60
CA ARG A 196 -4.33 -26.80 -23.48
C ARG A 196 -5.10 -26.91 -24.80
N ARG A 197 -6.41 -26.87 -24.73
CA ARG A 197 -7.31 -27.02 -25.88
C ARG A 197 -7.43 -25.76 -26.74
N TYR A 198 -7.55 -24.59 -26.12
CA TYR A 198 -7.94 -23.37 -26.85
C TYR A 198 -6.78 -22.39 -27.06
N LEU A 199 -5.84 -22.34 -26.13
CA LEU A 199 -4.72 -21.38 -26.17
C LEU A 199 -3.44 -22.00 -25.61
N PRO A 200 -2.92 -23.07 -26.22
CA PRO A 200 -1.77 -23.84 -25.71
C PRO A 200 -0.51 -22.99 -25.54
N TYR A 201 -0.40 -21.92 -26.28
CA TYR A 201 0.70 -20.97 -26.17
C TYR A 201 0.87 -20.37 -24.76
N TYR A 202 -0.22 -20.18 -24.04
CA TYR A 202 -0.21 -19.63 -22.68
C TYR A 202 -0.24 -20.70 -21.57
N LEU A 203 -0.33 -21.98 -21.91
CA LEU A 203 -0.49 -23.05 -20.93
C LEU A 203 0.63 -23.04 -19.88
N ASN A 204 1.90 -22.98 -20.31
CA ASN A 204 3.05 -23.01 -19.41
C ASN A 204 3.07 -21.80 -18.45
N TYR A 205 2.65 -20.62 -18.94
CA TYR A 205 2.49 -19.43 -18.10
C TYR A 205 1.43 -19.64 -17.01
N VAL A 206 0.30 -20.26 -17.34
CA VAL A 206 -0.80 -20.53 -16.41
C VAL A 206 -0.42 -21.63 -15.41
N ILE A 207 0.23 -22.72 -15.85
CA ILE A 207 0.76 -23.75 -14.94
C ILE A 207 1.69 -23.07 -13.91
N CYS A 208 2.71 -22.36 -14.36
CA CYS A 208 3.62 -21.68 -13.45
C CYS A 208 2.88 -20.70 -12.52
N GLY A 209 1.82 -20.03 -12.99
CA GLY A 209 1.00 -19.15 -12.18
C GLY A 209 0.34 -19.85 -10.98
N PHE A 210 -0.17 -21.06 -11.18
CA PHE A 210 -0.82 -21.85 -10.14
C PHE A 210 0.14 -22.51 -9.16
N TRP A 211 1.38 -22.84 -9.56
CA TRP A 211 2.32 -23.58 -8.72
C TRP A 211 3.47 -22.76 -8.12
N THR A 212 3.58 -21.47 -8.42
CA THR A 212 4.65 -20.62 -7.85
C THR A 212 4.13 -19.58 -6.88
N GLY A 213 2.87 -19.22 -6.96
CA GLY A 213 2.30 -18.13 -6.18
C GLY A 213 2.94 -16.76 -6.45
N TRP A 214 3.69 -16.59 -7.53
CA TRP A 214 4.27 -15.29 -7.90
C TRP A 214 3.19 -14.24 -8.23
N ARG A 215 3.60 -12.99 -8.27
CA ARG A 215 2.72 -11.94 -8.78
C ARG A 215 2.74 -11.95 -10.31
N PRO A 216 1.62 -11.72 -11.00
CA PRO A 216 1.59 -11.72 -12.47
C PRO A 216 2.61 -10.77 -13.12
N ASN A 217 2.93 -9.65 -12.46
CA ASN A 217 3.96 -8.72 -12.96
C ASN A 217 5.40 -9.27 -12.83
N GLU A 218 5.65 -10.16 -11.87
CA GLU A 218 6.92 -10.87 -11.70
C GLU A 218 7.10 -11.90 -12.82
N ALA A 219 6.04 -12.65 -13.12
CA ALA A 219 6.02 -13.60 -14.24
C ALA A 219 6.28 -12.93 -15.60
N CYS A 220 5.67 -11.76 -15.84
CA CYS A 220 5.88 -11.00 -17.09
C CYS A 220 7.29 -10.42 -17.21
N ALA A 221 8.02 -10.28 -16.12
CA ALA A 221 9.39 -9.79 -16.10
C ALA A 221 10.44 -10.93 -16.13
N LEU A 222 10.01 -12.18 -15.93
CA LEU A 222 10.93 -13.30 -15.74
C LEU A 222 11.81 -13.50 -16.97
N ARG A 223 13.12 -13.55 -16.73
CA ARG A 223 14.14 -13.83 -17.75
C ARG A 223 14.71 -15.22 -17.55
N TRP A 224 15.16 -15.85 -18.63
CA TRP A 224 15.82 -17.16 -18.57
C TRP A 224 17.09 -17.16 -17.71
N SER A 225 17.84 -16.06 -17.67
CA SER A 225 18.99 -15.88 -16.78
C SER A 225 18.65 -15.89 -15.30
N ARG A 226 17.37 -15.89 -14.95
CA ARG A 226 16.83 -15.96 -13.57
C ARG A 226 16.19 -17.31 -13.25
N VAL A 227 16.26 -18.27 -14.17
CA VAL A 227 15.74 -19.62 -13.99
C VAL A 227 16.91 -20.59 -13.87
N ASP A 228 17.11 -21.15 -12.70
CA ASP A 228 18.10 -22.19 -12.44
C ASP A 228 17.40 -23.55 -12.30
N LEU A 229 17.32 -24.27 -13.42
CA LEU A 229 16.72 -25.61 -13.45
C LEU A 229 17.54 -26.67 -12.70
N ARG A 230 18.85 -26.45 -12.53
CA ARG A 230 19.74 -27.40 -11.83
C ARG A 230 19.53 -27.30 -10.32
N GLN A 231 19.47 -26.08 -9.80
CA GLN A 231 19.22 -25.84 -8.38
C GLN A 231 17.72 -25.83 -8.03
N GLY A 232 16.83 -25.93 -9.01
CA GLY A 232 15.39 -25.88 -8.80
C GLY A 232 14.89 -24.54 -8.27
N LYS A 233 15.44 -23.42 -8.77
CA LYS A 233 15.11 -22.06 -8.28
C LYS A 233 14.75 -21.09 -9.40
N ILE A 234 13.79 -20.21 -9.10
CA ILE A 234 13.49 -19.02 -9.89
C ILE A 234 13.80 -17.79 -9.04
N LEU A 235 14.66 -16.92 -9.55
CA LEU A 235 15.11 -15.72 -8.86
C LEU A 235 14.18 -14.54 -9.23
N ILE A 236 13.29 -14.15 -8.33
CA ILE A 236 12.42 -12.98 -8.51
C ILE A 236 13.20 -11.72 -8.16
N ARG A 237 13.53 -10.91 -9.15
CA ARG A 237 14.33 -9.68 -9.01
C ARG A 237 13.65 -8.45 -9.60
N GLU A 238 12.67 -8.65 -10.46
CA GLU A 238 12.02 -7.60 -11.23
C GLU A 238 10.51 -7.82 -11.32
N GLY A 239 9.79 -6.76 -11.66
CA GLY A 239 8.38 -6.83 -12.05
C GLY A 239 8.15 -5.96 -13.28
N ARG A 240 7.22 -6.34 -14.17
CA ARG A 240 6.87 -5.61 -15.38
C ARG A 240 5.44 -5.13 -15.33
N VAL A 241 5.25 -3.81 -15.43
CA VAL A 241 3.92 -3.17 -15.40
C VAL A 241 3.87 -2.15 -16.53
N LEU A 242 2.81 -2.15 -17.31
CA LEU A 242 2.60 -1.24 -18.44
C LEU A 242 3.78 -1.24 -19.45
N GLY A 243 4.38 -2.42 -19.65
CA GLY A 243 5.51 -2.55 -20.57
C GLY A 243 6.86 -2.08 -20.01
N GLN A 244 6.90 -1.54 -18.81
CA GLN A 244 8.13 -1.09 -18.15
C GLN A 244 8.55 -2.06 -17.05
N THR A 245 9.83 -2.44 -17.05
CA THR A 245 10.44 -3.24 -15.99
C THR A 245 10.83 -2.32 -14.84
N SER A 246 10.49 -2.71 -13.63
CA SER A 246 10.84 -1.98 -12.41
C SER A 246 11.34 -2.90 -11.32
N THR A 247 12.25 -2.40 -10.51
CA THR A 247 12.64 -3.09 -9.28
C THR A 247 11.45 -3.23 -8.32
N PRO A 248 11.38 -4.32 -7.55
CA PRO A 248 10.36 -4.51 -6.54
C PRO A 248 10.30 -3.35 -5.54
N LYS A 249 9.11 -3.12 -4.97
CA LYS A 249 8.88 -2.00 -4.02
C LYS A 249 9.51 -2.21 -2.65
N SER A 250 9.90 -3.44 -2.31
CA SER A 250 10.46 -3.78 -1.00
C SER A 250 11.49 -4.90 -1.11
N SER A 251 12.46 -4.94 -0.20
CA SER A 251 13.45 -6.01 -0.09
C SER A 251 12.83 -7.41 0.06
N GLY A 252 11.72 -7.54 0.77
CA GLY A 252 10.99 -8.81 0.90
C GLY A 252 10.36 -9.33 -0.41
N SER A 253 10.31 -8.51 -1.46
CA SER A 253 9.86 -8.96 -2.78
C SER A 253 10.98 -9.61 -3.59
N LEU A 254 12.25 -9.40 -3.21
CA LEU A 254 13.39 -10.12 -3.76
C LEU A 254 13.46 -11.48 -3.07
N ARG A 255 13.25 -12.54 -3.83
CA ARG A 255 13.23 -13.91 -3.29
C ARG A 255 13.54 -14.94 -4.34
N ASP A 256 13.79 -16.13 -3.88
CA ASP A 256 13.96 -17.30 -4.70
C ASP A 256 12.75 -18.22 -4.48
N ILE A 257 12.10 -18.59 -5.57
CA ILE A 257 10.94 -19.49 -5.61
C ILE A 257 11.47 -20.89 -5.91
N ASP A 258 10.98 -21.89 -5.17
CA ASP A 258 11.27 -23.28 -5.43
C ASP A 258 10.54 -23.74 -6.70
N ILE A 259 11.22 -24.47 -7.58
CA ILE A 259 10.65 -25.06 -8.79
C ILE A 259 10.05 -26.40 -8.41
N LEU A 260 8.71 -26.47 -8.35
CA LEU A 260 7.98 -27.72 -8.18
C LEU A 260 7.99 -28.54 -9.49
N PRO A 261 7.73 -29.85 -9.45
CA PRO A 261 7.80 -30.74 -10.63
C PRO A 261 6.99 -30.21 -11.83
N GLU A 262 5.78 -29.70 -11.59
CA GLU A 262 4.89 -29.16 -12.63
C GLU A 262 5.49 -27.89 -13.27
N VAL A 263 6.11 -27.04 -12.46
CA VAL A 263 6.80 -25.83 -12.93
C VAL A 263 8.03 -26.22 -13.75
N HIS A 264 8.78 -27.23 -13.30
CA HIS A 264 9.96 -27.73 -14.01
C HIS A 264 9.57 -28.23 -15.42
N GLN A 265 8.54 -29.06 -15.52
CA GLN A 265 8.05 -29.54 -16.80
C GLN A 265 7.55 -28.41 -17.70
N ALA A 266 6.79 -27.48 -17.14
CA ALA A 266 6.30 -26.32 -17.87
C ALA A 266 7.44 -25.43 -18.41
N LEU A 267 8.51 -25.23 -17.63
CA LEU A 267 9.69 -24.46 -18.06
C LEU A 267 10.51 -25.22 -19.11
N LEU A 268 10.65 -26.52 -19.01
CA LEU A 268 11.27 -27.34 -20.07
C LEU A 268 10.48 -27.24 -21.36
N ALA A 269 9.14 -27.36 -21.32
CA ALA A 269 8.29 -27.19 -22.48
C ALA A 269 8.30 -25.76 -23.03
N GLN A 270 8.52 -24.75 -22.17
CA GLN A 270 8.62 -23.35 -22.58
C GLN A 270 9.95 -23.01 -23.27
N LYS A 271 11.01 -23.72 -22.94
CA LYS A 271 12.36 -23.43 -23.44
C LYS A 271 12.47 -23.41 -24.97
N PRO A 272 12.00 -24.40 -25.74
CA PRO A 272 12.03 -24.34 -27.20
C PRO A 272 11.19 -23.20 -27.80
N ILE A 273 10.19 -22.70 -27.05
CA ILE A 273 9.28 -21.64 -27.53
C ILE A 273 9.91 -20.26 -27.44
N SER A 274 10.70 -19.97 -26.38
CA SER A 274 11.14 -18.60 -26.11
C SER A 274 12.63 -18.41 -25.84
N TRP A 275 13.41 -19.47 -25.61
CA TRP A 275 14.84 -19.36 -25.27
C TRP A 275 15.66 -18.65 -26.35
N LEU A 276 15.41 -18.95 -27.62
CA LEU A 276 16.12 -18.35 -28.74
C LEU A 276 15.48 -17.06 -29.25
N MET A 277 14.27 -16.71 -28.74
CA MET A 277 13.53 -15.54 -29.18
C MET A 277 13.84 -14.28 -28.36
N GLY A 278 14.53 -14.41 -27.24
CA GLY A 278 14.91 -13.28 -26.37
C GLY A 278 15.18 -13.67 -24.93
N GLU A 279 15.31 -12.67 -24.08
CA GLU A 279 15.68 -12.89 -22.68
C GLU A 279 14.51 -13.39 -21.81
N HIS A 280 13.25 -13.10 -22.20
CA HIS A 280 12.09 -13.37 -21.37
C HIS A 280 11.57 -14.80 -21.56
N VAL A 281 11.13 -15.39 -20.43
CA VAL A 281 10.59 -16.75 -20.40
C VAL A 281 9.22 -16.81 -21.10
N PHE A 282 8.34 -15.88 -20.79
CA PHE A 282 6.98 -15.88 -21.32
C PHE A 282 6.77 -14.72 -22.30
N LEU A 283 6.50 -15.09 -23.54
CA LEU A 283 6.25 -14.15 -24.63
C LEU A 283 4.76 -14.22 -25.03
N ASP A 284 4.29 -13.18 -25.69
CA ASP A 284 3.00 -13.19 -26.38
C ASP A 284 3.16 -13.76 -27.81
N PRO A 285 2.08 -14.02 -28.57
CA PRO A 285 2.19 -14.50 -29.95
C PRO A 285 2.94 -13.56 -30.92
N LYS A 286 3.18 -12.30 -30.49
CA LYS A 286 3.99 -11.32 -31.23
C LYS A 286 5.46 -11.31 -30.76
N GLN A 287 5.88 -12.33 -30.01
CA GLN A 287 7.23 -12.47 -29.45
C GLN A 287 7.65 -11.32 -28.52
N LYS A 288 6.69 -10.63 -27.90
CA LYS A 288 6.94 -9.63 -26.86
C LYS A 288 6.67 -10.21 -25.48
N PRO A 289 7.34 -9.72 -24.42
CA PRO A 289 7.01 -10.14 -23.07
C PRO A 289 5.52 -9.97 -22.77
N ILE A 290 4.90 -10.98 -22.15
CA ILE A 290 3.46 -10.98 -21.86
C ILE A 290 3.06 -9.67 -21.15
N ASN A 291 2.01 -9.04 -21.67
CA ASN A 291 1.32 -7.93 -21.02
C ASN A 291 0.13 -8.50 -20.25
N GLN A 292 0.07 -8.25 -18.94
CA GLN A 292 -0.97 -8.79 -18.07
C GLN A 292 -2.40 -8.42 -18.52
N GLU A 293 -2.59 -7.20 -18.95
CA GLU A 293 -3.92 -6.72 -19.34
C GLU A 293 -4.35 -7.34 -20.67
N ILE A 294 -3.43 -7.46 -21.63
CA ILE A 294 -3.70 -8.14 -22.91
C ILE A 294 -3.96 -9.63 -22.65
N PHE A 295 -3.15 -10.29 -21.83
CA PHE A 295 -3.38 -11.70 -21.45
C PHE A 295 -4.77 -11.86 -20.79
N ARG A 296 -5.10 -10.99 -19.83
CA ARG A 296 -6.40 -11.03 -19.17
C ARG A 296 -7.55 -10.93 -20.17
N GLN A 297 -7.50 -9.95 -21.09
CA GLN A 297 -8.59 -9.69 -22.03
C GLN A 297 -8.66 -10.70 -23.16
N LYS A 298 -7.53 -11.14 -23.70
CA LYS A 298 -7.47 -11.95 -24.93
C LYS A 298 -7.34 -13.45 -24.68
N ALA A 299 -6.91 -13.86 -23.48
CA ALA A 299 -6.72 -15.27 -23.15
C ALA A 299 -7.55 -15.68 -21.93
N TRP A 300 -7.33 -15.04 -20.78
CA TRP A 300 -7.91 -15.47 -19.52
C TRP A 300 -9.45 -15.39 -19.50
N VAL A 301 -10.01 -14.22 -19.79
CA VAL A 301 -11.48 -14.03 -19.82
C VAL A 301 -12.17 -14.94 -20.84
N PRO A 302 -11.70 -15.06 -22.10
CA PRO A 302 -12.32 -15.95 -23.06
C PRO A 302 -12.30 -17.42 -22.65
N VAL A 303 -11.20 -17.91 -22.07
CA VAL A 303 -11.11 -19.32 -21.59
C VAL A 303 -12.08 -19.56 -20.45
N LEU A 304 -12.09 -18.74 -19.41
CA LEU A 304 -13.03 -18.90 -18.28
C LEU A 304 -14.49 -18.86 -18.76
N LYS A 305 -14.82 -17.96 -19.69
CA LYS A 305 -16.16 -17.86 -20.26
C LYS A 305 -16.57 -19.14 -20.99
N ARG A 306 -15.67 -19.75 -21.78
CA ARG A 306 -15.94 -21.01 -22.50
C ARG A 306 -16.15 -22.19 -21.58
N LEU A 307 -15.45 -22.18 -20.41
CA LEU A 307 -15.57 -23.23 -19.41
C LEU A 307 -16.77 -23.02 -18.46
N GLY A 308 -17.49 -21.89 -18.57
CA GLY A 308 -18.57 -21.56 -17.63
C GLY A 308 -18.06 -21.21 -16.23
N ILE A 309 -16.75 -21.04 -16.06
CA ILE A 309 -16.16 -20.71 -14.77
C ILE A 309 -16.37 -19.23 -14.47
N ARG A 310 -16.84 -18.92 -13.26
CA ARG A 310 -17.03 -17.54 -12.81
C ARG A 310 -15.73 -16.75 -12.93
N TYR A 311 -15.83 -15.53 -13.48
CA TYR A 311 -14.66 -14.69 -13.66
C TYR A 311 -13.98 -14.36 -12.33
N ARG A 312 -12.70 -14.62 -12.27
CA ARG A 312 -11.75 -14.16 -11.27
C ARG A 312 -10.50 -13.66 -12.00
N PRO A 313 -9.85 -12.58 -11.52
CA PRO A 313 -8.65 -12.05 -12.18
C PRO A 313 -7.48 -13.05 -12.12
N PRO A 314 -6.51 -13.01 -13.05
CA PRO A 314 -5.35 -13.91 -13.05
C PRO A 314 -4.55 -13.89 -11.74
N TYR A 315 -4.65 -12.83 -10.96
CA TYR A 315 -4.04 -12.75 -9.63
C TYR A 315 -4.57 -13.81 -8.65
N GLN A 316 -5.75 -14.35 -8.89
CA GLN A 316 -6.30 -15.44 -8.06
C GLN A 316 -5.54 -16.75 -8.18
N MET A 317 -4.75 -16.99 -9.25
CA MET A 317 -3.82 -18.13 -9.31
C MET A 317 -2.88 -18.12 -8.10
N ARG A 318 -2.39 -16.94 -7.71
CA ARG A 318 -1.55 -16.80 -6.52
C ARG A 318 -2.30 -17.09 -5.22
N HIS A 319 -3.56 -16.67 -5.12
CA HIS A 319 -4.39 -16.99 -3.95
C HIS A 319 -4.68 -18.50 -3.89
N SER A 320 -4.96 -19.11 -5.06
CA SER A 320 -5.15 -20.57 -5.16
C SER A 320 -3.90 -21.35 -4.75
N PHE A 321 -2.71 -20.93 -5.19
CA PHE A 321 -1.45 -21.51 -4.71
C PHE A 321 -1.38 -21.49 -3.18
N ALA A 322 -1.61 -20.32 -2.58
CA ALA A 322 -1.48 -20.15 -1.14
C ALA A 322 -2.49 -20.99 -0.36
N THR A 323 -3.75 -20.96 -0.79
CA THR A 323 -4.83 -21.70 -0.11
C THR A 323 -4.67 -23.21 -0.27
N LEU A 324 -4.34 -23.68 -1.47
CA LEU A 324 -4.14 -25.12 -1.72
C LEU A 324 -2.90 -25.64 -0.98
N ALA A 325 -1.77 -24.94 -1.04
CA ALA A 325 -0.57 -25.34 -0.32
C ALA A 325 -0.84 -25.46 1.19
N LEU A 326 -1.48 -24.44 1.78
CA LEU A 326 -1.83 -24.47 3.19
C LEU A 326 -2.86 -25.56 3.52
N SER A 327 -3.87 -25.79 2.67
CA SER A 327 -4.88 -26.84 2.87
C SER A 327 -4.30 -28.24 2.80
N LEU A 328 -3.24 -28.43 2.03
CA LEU A 328 -2.50 -29.69 1.92
C LEU A 328 -1.45 -29.88 3.02
N GLY A 329 -1.28 -28.86 3.90
CA GLY A 329 -0.38 -28.97 5.05
C GLY A 329 1.03 -28.47 4.83
N GLU A 330 1.28 -27.74 3.76
CA GLU A 330 2.59 -27.13 3.55
C GLU A 330 2.91 -26.11 4.65
N ASN A 331 4.20 -26.05 5.01
CA ASN A 331 4.66 -25.17 6.06
C ASN A 331 4.31 -23.69 5.74
N PRO A 332 3.55 -22.99 6.59
CA PRO A 332 3.17 -21.58 6.35
C PRO A 332 4.35 -20.63 6.14
N ASN A 333 5.53 -20.91 6.73
CA ASN A 333 6.73 -20.12 6.49
C ASN A 333 7.25 -20.31 5.06
N TRP A 334 7.21 -21.55 4.55
CA TRP A 334 7.56 -21.83 3.16
C TRP A 334 6.60 -21.13 2.20
N VAL A 335 5.30 -21.24 2.41
CA VAL A 335 4.28 -20.54 1.61
C VAL A 335 4.50 -19.03 1.65
N SER A 336 4.75 -18.45 2.82
CA SER A 336 5.04 -17.03 3.00
C SER A 336 6.28 -16.59 2.20
N ARG A 337 7.35 -17.41 2.20
CA ARG A 337 8.57 -17.18 1.42
C ARG A 337 8.30 -17.26 -0.08
N MET A 338 7.60 -18.27 -0.55
CA MET A 338 7.20 -18.43 -1.95
C MET A 338 6.41 -17.22 -2.44
N LEU A 339 5.48 -16.73 -1.63
CA LEU A 339 4.68 -15.55 -1.92
C LEU A 339 5.49 -14.24 -1.84
N GLY A 340 6.58 -14.19 -1.10
CA GLY A 340 7.31 -12.95 -0.81
C GLY A 340 6.51 -11.98 0.03
N HIS A 341 5.91 -12.48 1.10
CA HIS A 341 5.30 -11.66 2.14
C HIS A 341 6.39 -11.14 3.08
N LYS A 342 6.23 -9.94 3.63
CA LYS A 342 7.19 -9.34 4.55
C LYS A 342 7.27 -10.07 5.90
N SER A 343 6.19 -10.73 6.27
CA SER A 343 6.08 -11.50 7.51
C SER A 343 5.08 -12.65 7.34
N LEU A 344 5.24 -13.66 8.16
CA LEU A 344 4.28 -14.77 8.26
C LEU A 344 2.87 -14.27 8.64
N VAL A 345 2.79 -13.23 9.46
CA VAL A 345 1.51 -12.62 9.88
C VAL A 345 0.65 -12.23 8.68
N MET A 346 1.25 -11.64 7.63
CA MET A 346 0.50 -11.31 6.40
C MET A 346 -0.09 -12.54 5.70
N THR A 347 0.58 -13.68 5.79
CA THR A 347 0.07 -14.94 5.22
C THR A 347 -1.07 -15.46 6.06
N LEU A 348 -0.90 -15.51 7.37
CA LEU A 348 -1.91 -16.00 8.29
C LEU A 348 -3.15 -15.11 8.32
N GLU A 349 -3.03 -13.78 8.42
CA GLU A 349 -4.17 -12.85 8.36
C GLU A 349 -5.04 -13.07 7.12
N ARG A 350 -4.42 -13.44 5.98
CA ARG A 350 -5.15 -13.61 4.73
C ARG A 350 -5.67 -15.03 4.50
N TYR A 351 -4.94 -16.05 4.96
CA TYR A 351 -5.18 -17.43 4.58
C TYR A 351 -5.38 -18.38 5.78
N ASN A 352 -5.40 -17.89 7.02
CA ASN A 352 -5.49 -18.76 8.22
C ASN A 352 -6.66 -19.74 8.18
N ARG A 353 -7.80 -19.34 7.61
CA ARG A 353 -8.97 -20.21 7.45
C ARG A 353 -8.75 -21.44 6.56
N TYR A 354 -7.67 -21.42 5.74
CA TYR A 354 -7.27 -22.51 4.87
C TYR A 354 -6.14 -23.36 5.44
N VAL A 355 -5.55 -22.93 6.55
CA VAL A 355 -4.64 -23.79 7.30
C VAL A 355 -5.52 -24.87 7.93
N PRO A 356 -5.43 -26.13 7.48
CA PRO A 356 -6.21 -27.15 8.12
C PRO A 356 -5.75 -27.22 9.57
N ASN A 357 -6.70 -27.41 10.44
CA ASN A 357 -6.42 -28.02 11.70
C ASN A 357 -5.98 -29.48 11.36
N LEU A 358 -4.74 -29.61 10.87
CA LEU A 358 -4.16 -30.84 10.32
C LEU A 358 -4.04 -31.90 11.37
N THR A 359 -4.05 -31.44 12.59
CA THR A 359 -4.23 -32.25 13.71
C THR A 359 -5.54 -31.78 14.35
N ARG A 360 -6.67 -32.30 13.93
CA ARG A 360 -7.85 -32.33 14.81
C ARG A 360 -7.54 -33.05 16.11
N GLU A 361 -6.30 -33.20 16.34
CA GLU A 361 -5.54 -33.62 17.51
C GLU A 361 -4.89 -32.43 18.19
N ASP A 362 -5.23 -31.18 17.81
CA ASP A 362 -4.83 -29.98 18.55
C ASP A 362 -5.21 -30.19 20.01
N GLY A 363 -4.20 -30.12 20.86
CA GLY A 363 -4.32 -30.47 22.28
C GLY A 363 -4.00 -31.92 22.63
N LYS A 364 -3.90 -32.90 21.70
CA LYS A 364 -3.50 -34.27 22.05
C LYS A 364 -2.09 -34.32 22.65
N LEU A 365 -1.14 -33.56 22.10
CA LEU A 365 0.19 -33.45 22.68
C LEU A 365 0.15 -32.83 24.09
N LEU A 366 -0.73 -31.87 24.29
CA LEU A 366 -0.95 -31.24 25.59
C LEU A 366 -1.76 -32.13 26.52
N ALA A 367 -2.79 -32.82 26.01
CA ALA A 367 -3.59 -33.78 26.77
C ALA A 367 -2.77 -34.97 27.29
N GLY A 368 -1.71 -35.36 26.56
CA GLY A 368 -0.76 -36.36 27.02
C GLY A 368 0.19 -35.93 28.15
N THR A 369 0.19 -34.63 28.51
CA THR A 369 1.04 -34.06 29.55
C THR A 369 0.32 -33.93 30.91
N SER A 370 -0.94 -34.37 31.04
CA SER A 370 -1.65 -34.30 32.32
C SER A 370 -1.02 -35.27 33.31
N ALA A 371 -0.52 -34.70 34.35
CA ALA A 371 -0.09 -35.07 35.69
C ALA A 371 0.00 -36.55 36.09
N MET A 372 0.49 -37.46 35.27
CA MET A 372 1.01 -38.75 35.74
C MET A 372 2.33 -39.04 34.97
N GLY A 373 3.42 -38.51 35.49
CA GLY A 373 4.74 -39.14 35.50
C GLY A 373 5.30 -39.73 34.19
N LYS A 374 5.07 -39.15 33.00
CA LYS A 374 5.77 -39.54 31.79
C LYS A 374 6.74 -38.45 31.36
N ARG A 375 8.03 -38.73 31.57
CA ARG A 375 9.16 -37.94 31.03
C ARG A 375 8.99 -37.78 29.52
N PHE A 376 9.23 -36.59 29.04
CA PHE A 376 9.38 -36.34 27.61
C PHE A 376 10.43 -37.28 27.02
N PRO A 377 10.16 -37.94 25.90
CA PRO A 377 11.22 -38.63 25.17
C PRO A 377 12.19 -37.59 24.64
N THR A 378 13.41 -37.59 25.13
CA THR A 378 14.53 -36.71 24.73
C THR A 378 15.23 -37.18 23.47
N SER A 379 14.54 -37.77 22.53
CA SER A 379 15.17 -38.19 21.26
C SER A 379 14.12 -38.20 20.16
N GLU A 380 14.08 -37.10 19.43
CA GLU A 380 13.73 -36.94 18.04
C GLU A 380 13.40 -35.46 17.74
N ILE A 381 14.45 -34.62 17.90
CA ILE A 381 14.51 -33.33 17.23
C ILE A 381 15.81 -33.36 16.43
N ILE A 382 15.71 -33.81 15.19
CA ILE A 382 16.69 -33.53 14.13
C ILE A 382 15.95 -32.82 13.00
#